data_435e109c47c1675e887ed6c9e4723b12
#
_entry.id   435e109c47c1675e887ed6c9e4723b12
#
_cell.length_a   1.000
_cell.length_b   1.000
_cell.length_c   1.000
_cell.angle_alpha   90.00
_cell.angle_beta   90.00
_cell.angle_gamma   90.00
#
_symmetry.space_group_name_H-M   'P 1'
#
loop_
_entity.id
_entity.type
_entity.pdbx_description
1 polymer ?
#
loop_
_entity_poly.entity_id
_entity_poly.type
_entity_poly.pdbx_seq_one_letter_code
_entity_poly.pdbx_strand_id
1 'polypeptide(L)'
;VILNLINNAFYAVTEKKKSLDLSGFKNQTGLARQVGYEPTVRVITKKLDNKVEISVKDNGNGIPQKILDKIFQPFFSTKPTGQGTGLGLSLSYDIVKAHGGEIKVESREGEGSEFIIQLPVA
;
A
#
# COMPACT_ATOMS: atom_id res chain seq x y z
N VAL A 1 -8.55 -7.62 -6.77
CA VAL A 1 -8.34 -6.30 -6.17
C VAL A 1 -7.70 -6.41 -4.80
N ILE A 2 -8.31 -7.15 -3.89
CA ILE A 2 -7.81 -7.23 -2.52
C ILE A 2 -6.42 -7.87 -2.48
N LEU A 3 -6.24 -8.98 -3.18
CA LEU A 3 -4.93 -9.65 -3.21
C LEU A 3 -3.85 -8.71 -3.73
N ASN A 4 -4.17 -7.91 -4.74
CA ASN A 4 -3.22 -6.97 -5.30
C ASN A 4 -2.84 -5.89 -4.28
N LEU A 5 -3.80 -5.37 -3.54
CA LEU A 5 -3.53 -4.39 -2.49
C LEU A 5 -2.69 -4.99 -1.36
N ILE A 6 -2.99 -6.21 -0.96
CA ILE A 6 -2.22 -6.90 0.07
C ILE A 6 -0.78 -7.15 -0.38
N ASN A 7 -0.59 -7.59 -1.62
CA ASN A 7 0.75 -7.81 -2.16
C ASN A 7 1.55 -6.51 -2.23
N ASN A 8 0.92 -5.42 -2.60
CA ASN A 8 1.58 -4.11 -2.61
C ASN A 8 1.98 -3.69 -1.20
N ALA A 9 1.13 -3.96 -0.21
CA ALA A 9 1.44 -3.64 1.17
C ALA A 9 2.63 -4.47 1.68
N PHE A 10 2.66 -5.77 1.38
CA PHE A 10 3.79 -6.61 1.74
C PHE A 10 5.09 -6.12 1.09
N TYR A 11 5.02 -5.72 -0.17
CA TYR A 11 6.19 -5.17 -0.85
C TYR A 11 6.69 -3.92 -0.14
N ALA A 12 5.80 -3.01 0.22
CA ALA A 12 6.16 -1.75 0.86
C ALA A 12 6.87 -1.97 2.19
N VAL A 13 6.34 -2.86 3.04
CA VAL A 13 6.95 -3.10 4.36
C VAL A 13 8.25 -3.89 4.23
N THR A 14 8.34 -4.79 3.26
CA THR A 14 9.56 -5.55 3.01
C THR A 14 10.68 -4.63 2.55
N GLU A 15 10.40 -3.70 1.64
CA GLU A 15 11.39 -2.75 1.15
C GLU A 15 11.85 -1.81 2.26
N LYS A 16 10.93 -1.36 3.10
CA LYS A 16 11.30 -0.51 4.24
C LYS A 16 12.20 -1.26 5.21
N LYS A 17 11.88 -2.50 5.51
CA LYS A 17 12.70 -3.31 6.41
C LYS A 17 14.11 -3.50 5.85
N LYS A 18 14.22 -3.81 4.58
CA LYS A 18 15.53 -3.96 3.92
C LYS A 18 16.35 -2.68 4.02
N SER A 19 15.74 -1.55 3.77
CA SER A 19 16.39 -0.26 3.83
C SER A 19 16.91 0.04 5.24
N LEU A 20 16.10 -0.23 6.24
CA LEU A 20 16.49 0.00 7.64
C LEU A 20 17.60 -0.96 8.07
N ASP A 21 17.52 -2.22 7.67
CA ASP A 21 18.54 -3.21 8.00
C ASP A 21 19.88 -2.84 7.37
N LEU A 22 19.89 -2.41 6.13
CA LEU A 22 21.11 -1.97 5.45
C LEU A 22 21.71 -0.75 6.14
N SER A 23 20.88 0.21 6.48
CA SER A 23 21.31 1.42 7.16
C SER A 23 21.96 1.09 8.51
N GLY A 24 21.31 0.21 9.26
CA GLY A 24 21.83 -0.22 10.55
C GLY A 24 23.12 -1.03 10.46
N PHE A 25 23.25 -1.83 9.43
CA PHE A 25 24.45 -2.60 9.20
C PHE A 25 25.66 -1.68 9.01
N LYS A 26 25.47 -0.60 8.28
CA LYS A 26 26.54 0.38 8.06
C LYS A 26 26.92 1.12 9.32
N ASN A 27 26.00 1.31 10.23
CA ASN A 27 26.24 2.09 11.44
C ASN A 27 26.94 1.32 12.54
N GLN A 28 26.95 0.02 12.49
CA GLN A 28 27.54 -0.84 13.51
C GLN A 28 26.93 -0.70 14.91
N THR A 29 26.05 0.23 15.11
CA THR A 29 25.34 0.41 16.38
C THR A 29 23.95 -0.19 16.28
N GLY A 30 23.83 -1.27 15.64
CA GLY A 30 22.66 -1.84 15.09
C GLY A 30 21.42 -1.97 15.96
N LEU A 31 21.51 -1.78 17.27
CA LEU A 31 20.35 -1.96 18.13
C LEU A 31 19.22 -0.99 17.83
N ALA A 32 19.55 0.26 17.58
CA ALA A 32 18.54 1.30 17.41
C ALA A 32 17.67 1.07 16.18
N ARG A 33 18.22 0.50 15.13
CA ARG A 33 17.48 0.31 13.89
C ARG A 33 16.48 -0.82 13.95
N GLN A 34 16.72 -1.81 14.79
CA GLN A 34 15.82 -2.97 14.88
C GLN A 34 14.72 -2.75 15.90
N VAL A 35 14.94 -1.82 16.81
CA VAL A 35 13.97 -1.48 17.81
C VAL A 35 13.02 -0.47 17.17
N GLY A 36 11.77 -0.77 17.13
CA GLY A 36 10.76 0.17 16.71
C GLY A 36 10.17 -0.03 15.33
N TYR A 37 10.83 -0.77 14.43
CA TYR A 37 10.16 -1.09 13.18
C TYR A 37 9.82 -2.56 13.10
N GLU A 38 8.52 -2.82 13.05
CA GLU A 38 7.97 -4.14 12.85
C GLU A 38 7.05 -4.08 11.64
N PRO A 39 7.42 -4.74 10.54
CA PRO A 39 6.58 -4.71 9.34
C PRO A 39 5.16 -5.18 9.64
N THR A 40 4.18 -4.36 9.32
CA THR A 40 2.79 -4.66 9.64
C THR A 40 1.90 -4.34 8.46
N VAL A 41 1.04 -5.28 8.11
CA VAL A 41 -0.05 -5.10 7.16
C VAL A 41 -1.35 -5.42 7.87
N ARG A 42 -2.32 -4.53 7.78
CA ARG A 42 -3.60 -4.70 8.45
C ARG A 42 -4.73 -4.61 7.43
N VAL A 43 -5.64 -5.57 7.49
CA VAL A 43 -6.84 -5.57 6.68
C VAL A 43 -8.03 -5.40 7.61
N ILE A 44 -8.85 -4.39 7.35
CA ILE A 44 -10.02 -4.09 8.17
C ILE A 44 -11.25 -4.03 7.27
N THR A 45 -12.33 -4.67 7.71
CA THR A 45 -13.60 -4.58 7.02
C THR A 45 -14.63 -3.96 7.94
N LYS A 46 -15.48 -3.12 7.37
CA LYS A 46 -16.58 -2.48 8.11
C LYS A 46 -17.84 -2.54 7.26
N LYS A 47 -18.95 -2.82 7.90
CA LYS A 47 -20.25 -2.69 7.25
C LYS A 47 -20.84 -1.33 7.63
N LEU A 48 -21.11 -0.51 6.63
CA LEU A 48 -21.83 0.74 6.76
C LEU A 48 -23.27 0.52 6.31
N ASP A 49 -24.13 1.51 6.43
CA ASP A 49 -25.57 1.32 6.19
C ASP A 49 -25.87 0.62 4.87
N ASN A 50 -25.34 1.11 3.78
CA ASN A 50 -25.62 0.55 2.46
C ASN A 50 -24.35 0.24 1.67
N LYS A 51 -23.24 0.10 2.36
CA LYS A 51 -21.96 -0.23 1.72
C LYS A 51 -21.03 -0.97 2.66
N VAL A 52 -20.04 -1.59 2.07
CA VAL A 52 -18.97 -2.27 2.79
C VAL A 52 -17.68 -1.53 2.52
N GLU A 53 -16.91 -1.29 3.57
CA GLU A 53 -15.61 -0.66 3.47
C GLU A 53 -14.52 -1.68 3.79
N ILE A 54 -13.51 -1.76 2.93
CA ILE A 54 -12.36 -2.64 3.11
C ILE A 54 -11.11 -1.78 3.06
N SER A 55 -10.32 -1.83 4.13
CA SER A 55 -9.06 -1.09 4.22
C SER A 55 -7.88 -2.05 4.23
N VAL A 56 -6.84 -1.71 3.48
CA VAL A 56 -5.53 -2.39 3.55
C VAL A 56 -4.51 -1.33 3.95
N LYS A 57 -3.98 -1.45 5.16
CA LYS A 57 -3.06 -0.48 5.71
C LYS A 57 -1.70 -1.11 5.94
N ASP A 58 -0.65 -0.40 5.58
CA ASP A 58 0.72 -0.84 5.84
C ASP A 58 1.50 0.27 6.54
N ASN A 59 2.59 -0.12 7.21
CA ASN A 59 3.53 0.82 7.81
C ASN A 59 4.83 0.89 7.03
N GLY A 60 4.75 0.76 5.72
CA GLY A 60 5.90 0.86 4.83
C GLY A 60 6.38 2.29 4.64
N ASN A 61 7.03 2.54 3.51
CA ASN A 61 7.62 3.85 3.24
C ASN A 61 6.61 4.93 2.86
N GLY A 62 5.38 4.55 2.57
CA GLY A 62 4.39 5.49 2.09
C GLY A 62 4.62 5.85 0.63
N ILE A 63 3.79 6.76 0.14
CA ILE A 63 3.81 7.20 -1.25
C ILE A 63 4.01 8.71 -1.25
N PRO A 64 5.01 9.23 -1.99
CA PRO A 64 5.20 10.68 -2.08
C PRO A 64 3.97 11.37 -2.64
N GLN A 65 3.62 12.52 -2.09
CA GLN A 65 2.46 13.29 -2.52
C GLN A 65 2.48 13.59 -4.02
N LYS A 66 3.64 13.86 -4.57
CA LYS A 66 3.77 14.23 -5.98
C LYS A 66 3.39 13.12 -6.94
N ILE A 67 3.30 11.86 -6.48
CA ILE A 67 2.92 10.75 -7.36
C ILE A 67 1.59 10.12 -6.97
N LEU A 68 0.94 10.59 -5.90
CA LEU A 68 -0.33 10.00 -5.45
C LEU A 68 -1.41 10.04 -6.53
N ASP A 69 -1.45 11.08 -7.32
CA ASP A 69 -2.43 11.21 -8.40
C ASP A 69 -2.10 10.34 -9.62
N LYS A 70 -0.93 9.72 -9.65
CA LYS A 70 -0.48 8.90 -10.76
C LYS A 70 -0.57 7.41 -10.51
N ILE A 71 -0.77 6.98 -9.26
CA ILE A 71 -0.63 5.57 -8.89
C ILE A 71 -1.69 4.66 -9.53
N PHE A 72 -2.81 5.22 -9.97
CA PHE A 72 -3.85 4.46 -10.65
C PHE A 72 -3.74 4.52 -12.17
N GLN A 73 -2.73 5.18 -12.70
CA GLN A 73 -2.50 5.22 -14.14
C GLN A 73 -1.95 3.91 -14.64
N PRO A 74 -2.35 3.44 -15.83
CA PRO A 74 -1.80 2.21 -16.40
C PRO A 74 -0.27 2.32 -16.54
N PHE A 75 0.40 1.23 -16.25
CA PHE A 75 1.85 1.09 -16.35
C PHE A 75 2.67 1.94 -15.38
N PHE A 76 2.01 2.69 -14.48
CA PHE A 76 2.76 3.40 -13.44
C PHE A 76 3.22 2.40 -12.39
N SER A 77 4.51 2.38 -12.07
CA SER A 77 5.07 1.52 -11.04
C SER A 77 6.37 2.11 -10.54
N THR A 78 6.58 2.04 -9.22
CA THR A 78 7.85 2.37 -8.59
C THR A 78 8.71 1.14 -8.33
N LYS A 79 8.20 -0.05 -8.65
CA LYS A 79 8.94 -1.29 -8.46
C LYS A 79 9.99 -1.44 -9.55
N PRO A 80 11.11 -2.13 -9.25
CA PRO A 80 12.12 -2.39 -10.27
C PRO A 80 11.54 -3.14 -11.46
N THR A 81 12.20 -2.99 -12.60
CA THR A 81 11.80 -3.69 -13.82
C THR A 81 11.68 -5.19 -13.57
N GLY A 82 10.56 -5.77 -14.00
CA GLY A 82 10.30 -7.20 -13.82
C GLY A 82 9.56 -7.55 -12.53
N GLN A 83 9.39 -6.61 -11.61
CA GLN A 83 8.68 -6.86 -10.35
C GLN A 83 7.28 -6.27 -10.30
N GLY A 84 6.91 -5.53 -11.32
CA GLY A 84 5.57 -4.97 -11.40
C GLY A 84 5.28 -4.53 -12.81
N THR A 85 4.03 -4.75 -13.24
CA THR A 85 3.59 -4.38 -14.58
C THR A 85 3.04 -2.96 -14.65
N GLY A 86 2.73 -2.35 -13.51
CA GLY A 86 2.06 -1.06 -13.47
C GLY A 86 0.56 -1.14 -13.77
N LEU A 87 0.02 -2.35 -13.90
CA LEU A 87 -1.39 -2.53 -14.20
C LEU A 87 -2.25 -2.88 -13.00
N GLY A 88 -1.63 -3.32 -11.89
CA GLY A 88 -2.37 -3.79 -10.73
C GLY A 88 -3.32 -2.78 -10.15
N LEU A 89 -2.84 -1.58 -9.83
CA LEU A 89 -3.69 -0.55 -9.24
C LEU A 89 -4.69 0.02 -10.24
N SER A 90 -4.31 0.19 -11.51
CA SER A 90 -5.25 0.68 -12.51
C SER A 90 -6.38 -0.31 -12.74
N LEU A 91 -6.10 -1.60 -12.78
CA LEU A 91 -7.13 -2.63 -12.88
C LEU A 91 -8.01 -2.66 -11.65
N SER A 92 -7.42 -2.52 -10.47
CA SER A 92 -8.19 -2.46 -9.23
C SER A 92 -9.15 -1.28 -9.23
N TYR A 93 -8.68 -0.13 -9.66
CA TYR A 93 -9.51 1.06 -9.79
C TYR A 93 -10.68 0.82 -10.74
N ASP A 94 -10.41 0.28 -11.91
CA ASP A 94 -11.44 0.03 -12.93
C ASP A 94 -12.48 -0.99 -12.44
N ILE A 95 -12.03 -2.05 -11.77
CA ILE A 95 -12.93 -3.07 -11.25
C ILE A 95 -13.85 -2.50 -10.17
N VAL A 96 -13.28 -1.74 -9.24
CA VAL A 96 -14.06 -1.11 -8.17
C VAL A 96 -15.10 -0.15 -8.77
N LYS A 97 -14.71 0.67 -9.73
CA LYS A 97 -15.62 1.60 -10.38
C LYS A 97 -16.71 0.87 -11.16
N ALA A 98 -16.38 -0.24 -11.81
CA ALA A 98 -17.38 -1.04 -12.54
C ALA A 98 -18.43 -1.64 -11.60
N HIS A 99 -18.10 -1.83 -10.33
CA HIS A 99 -19.04 -2.32 -9.32
C HIS A 99 -19.79 -1.19 -8.61
N GLY A 100 -19.63 0.04 -9.06
CA GLY A 100 -20.28 1.19 -8.45
C GLY A 100 -19.64 1.65 -7.15
N GLY A 101 -18.42 1.23 -6.88
CA GLY A 101 -17.72 1.58 -5.68
C GLY A 101 -16.69 2.68 -5.85
N GLU A 102 -15.92 2.90 -4.82
CA GLU A 102 -14.83 3.88 -4.81
C GLU A 102 -13.59 3.27 -4.20
N ILE A 103 -12.43 3.71 -4.68
CA ILE A 103 -11.14 3.37 -4.08
C ILE A 103 -10.42 4.67 -3.76
N LYS A 104 -9.89 4.74 -2.54
CA LYS A 104 -9.17 5.92 -2.04
C LYS A 104 -7.84 5.48 -1.49
N VAL A 105 -6.89 6.41 -1.47
CA VAL A 105 -5.58 6.17 -0.88
C VAL A 105 -5.23 7.33 0.04
N GLU A 106 -4.73 6.98 1.22
CA GLU A 106 -4.15 7.93 2.16
C GLU A 106 -2.73 7.48 2.43
N SER A 107 -1.78 8.37 2.38
CA SER A 107 -0.39 8.00 2.54
C SER A 107 0.42 9.14 3.13
N ARG A 108 1.40 8.77 3.96
CA ARG A 108 2.41 9.69 4.45
C ARG A 108 3.78 9.06 4.24
N GLU A 109 4.63 9.80 3.57
CA GLU A 109 5.99 9.36 3.33
C GLU A 109 6.69 9.04 4.64
N GLY A 110 7.31 7.86 4.72
CA GLY A 110 7.98 7.40 5.93
C GLY A 110 7.08 6.72 6.95
N GLU A 111 5.76 6.82 6.83
CA GLU A 111 4.84 6.25 7.82
C GLU A 111 4.00 5.10 7.27
N GLY A 112 3.64 5.14 6.00
CA GLY A 112 2.89 4.07 5.37
C GLY A 112 1.73 4.56 4.53
N SER A 113 0.92 3.61 4.08
CA SER A 113 -0.20 3.86 3.18
C SER A 113 -1.42 3.09 3.61
N GLU A 114 -2.58 3.61 3.28
CA GLU A 114 -3.84 2.93 3.48
C GLU A 114 -4.68 3.05 2.22
N PHE A 115 -5.10 1.90 1.68
CA PHE A 115 -6.02 1.85 0.54
C PHE A 115 -7.39 1.45 1.06
N ILE A 116 -8.40 2.23 0.71
CA ILE A 116 -9.76 2.08 1.22
C ILE A 116 -10.69 1.86 0.05
N ILE A 117 -11.40 0.74 0.06
CA ILE A 117 -12.38 0.39 -0.96
C ILE A 117 -13.77 0.47 -0.33
N GLN A 118 -14.70 1.15 -1.00
CA GLN A 118 -16.09 1.18 -0.59
C GLN A 118 -16.93 0.59 -1.71
N LEU A 119 -17.73 -0.41 -1.38
CA LEU A 119 -18.60 -1.10 -2.33
C LEU A 119 -20.04 -0.99 -1.88
N PRO A 120 -20.97 -0.69 -2.79
CA PRO A 120 -22.39 -0.67 -2.42
C PRO A 120 -22.87 -2.08 -2.12
N VAL A 121 -23.79 -2.19 -1.17
CA VAL A 121 -24.45 -3.44 -0.83
C VAL A 121 -25.89 -3.32 -1.32
N ALA A 122 -26.28 -4.27 -2.12
CA ALA A 122 -27.63 -4.27 -2.68
C ALA A 122 -28.71 -4.48 -1.61
#